data_ec5fb9fac1ae028cab6cd85baccf1f01
#
_entry.id   ec5fb9fac1ae028cab6cd85baccf1f01
#
_cell.length_a   1.000
_cell.length_b   1.000
_cell.length_c   1.000
_cell.angle_alpha   90.00
_cell.angle_beta   90.00
_cell.angle_gamma   90.00
#
_symmetry.space_group_name_H-M   'P 1'
#
loop_
_entity.id
_entity.type
_entity.pdbx_description
1 polymer ?
#
loop_
_entity_poly.entity_id
_entity_poly.type
_entity_poly.pdbx_seq_one_letter_code
_entity_poly.pdbx_strand_id
1 'polypeptide(L)'
;MKILYGVQGTGQGHISRARAMAAAFSRWPVKVTWLFSGRSRDQLFDMQPFGHFEQRRGLTFATRAGRIRYGATVWSNNLWRFLGDARELDLSDYDVIVSDYEPVICRAARRQGRRIIGIGHQYAFGANTPRTGASWLQERIMQQFAPVDVPLGLHWHPYADNILPPILDLPDLAVERGEHFLVYLP
;
A
#
# COMPACT_ATOMS: atom_id res chain seq x y z
N MET A 1 -9.13 -15.19 13.68
CA MET A 1 -7.86 -14.75 13.07
C MET A 1 -7.78 -13.24 13.14
N LYS A 2 -6.64 -12.70 13.63
CA LYS A 2 -6.39 -11.25 13.74
C LYS A 2 -5.40 -10.83 12.65
N ILE A 3 -5.76 -9.84 11.86
CA ILE A 3 -4.96 -9.33 10.75
C ILE A 3 -4.58 -7.87 11.03
N LEU A 4 -3.29 -7.52 10.89
CA LEU A 4 -2.88 -6.14 10.76
C LEU A 4 -2.71 -5.82 9.27
N TYR A 5 -3.43 -4.82 8.78
CA TYR A 5 -3.38 -4.40 7.38
C TYR A 5 -2.90 -2.94 7.30
N GLY A 6 -1.68 -2.75 6.82
CA GLY A 6 -1.11 -1.42 6.63
C GLY A 6 -1.31 -0.93 5.20
N VAL A 7 -1.64 0.35 5.08
CA VAL A 7 -1.97 1.00 3.81
C VAL A 7 -1.17 2.28 3.66
N GLN A 8 -0.46 2.40 2.54
CA GLN A 8 0.18 3.66 2.17
C GLN A 8 -0.87 4.68 1.71
N GLY A 9 -1.14 5.68 2.54
CA GLY A 9 -2.21 6.65 2.32
C GLY A 9 -1.89 7.78 1.34
N THR A 10 -0.70 7.84 0.76
CA THR A 10 -0.33 8.94 -0.16
C THR A 10 -1.03 8.88 -1.51
N GLY A 11 -1.49 7.69 -1.96
CA GLY A 11 -2.21 7.49 -3.20
C GLY A 11 -3.63 6.97 -2.98
N GLN A 12 -4.61 7.52 -3.72
CA GLN A 12 -6.01 7.08 -3.64
C GLN A 12 -6.20 5.61 -4.03
N GLY A 13 -5.38 5.10 -4.94
CA GLY A 13 -5.45 3.70 -5.38
C GLY A 13 -5.19 2.69 -4.24
N HIS A 14 -4.36 3.02 -3.26
CA HIS A 14 -4.15 2.19 -2.08
C HIS A 14 -5.40 2.17 -1.18
N ILE A 15 -6.01 3.35 -0.97
CA ILE A 15 -7.21 3.48 -0.13
C ILE A 15 -8.41 2.80 -0.80
N SER A 16 -8.63 2.99 -2.11
CA SER A 16 -9.68 2.29 -2.86
C SER A 16 -9.53 0.78 -2.78
N ARG A 17 -8.32 0.26 -3.00
CA ARG A 17 -8.06 -1.17 -2.85
C ARG A 17 -8.33 -1.66 -1.42
N ALA A 18 -7.91 -0.90 -0.42
CA ALA A 18 -8.18 -1.25 0.97
C ALA A 18 -9.69 -1.29 1.27
N ARG A 19 -10.53 -0.41 0.67
CA ARG A 19 -12.00 -0.49 0.80
C ARG A 19 -12.56 -1.78 0.21
N ALA A 20 -12.12 -2.17 -0.98
CA ALA A 20 -12.51 -3.45 -1.58
C ALA A 20 -12.10 -4.64 -0.68
N MET A 21 -10.90 -4.58 -0.08
CA MET A 21 -10.45 -5.59 0.87
C MET A 21 -11.28 -5.58 2.15
N ALA A 22 -11.67 -4.41 2.68
CA ALA A 22 -12.54 -4.32 3.85
C ALA A 22 -13.91 -4.95 3.58
N ALA A 23 -14.51 -4.67 2.41
CA ALA A 23 -15.75 -5.30 1.98
C ALA A 23 -15.62 -6.82 1.82
N ALA A 24 -14.48 -7.31 1.32
CA ALA A 24 -14.21 -8.74 1.22
C ALA A 24 -14.05 -9.39 2.61
N PHE A 25 -13.26 -8.78 3.50
CA PHE A 25 -13.03 -9.30 4.86
C PHE A 25 -14.27 -9.32 5.73
N SER A 26 -15.24 -8.42 5.52
CA SER A 26 -16.49 -8.42 6.27
C SER A 26 -17.32 -9.70 6.11
N ARG A 27 -17.05 -10.49 5.07
CA ARG A 27 -17.71 -11.78 4.79
C ARG A 27 -17.05 -12.96 5.51
N TRP A 28 -15.94 -12.73 6.21
CA TRP A 28 -15.15 -13.79 6.84
C TRP A 28 -15.02 -13.55 8.36
N PRO A 29 -14.88 -14.59 9.18
CA PRO A 29 -14.71 -14.47 10.63
C PRO A 29 -13.27 -14.02 10.99
N VAL A 30 -12.88 -12.86 10.50
CA VAL A 30 -11.55 -12.25 10.73
C VAL A 30 -11.71 -10.87 11.37
N LYS A 31 -10.78 -10.53 12.26
CA LYS A 31 -10.68 -9.19 12.84
C LYS A 31 -9.51 -8.46 12.17
N VAL A 32 -9.80 -7.37 11.47
CA VAL A 32 -8.78 -6.56 10.79
C VAL A 32 -8.54 -5.28 11.58
N THR A 33 -7.28 -5.02 11.91
CA THR A 33 -6.81 -3.72 12.37
C THR A 33 -6.19 -2.99 11.19
N TRP A 34 -6.70 -1.82 10.87
CA TRP A 34 -6.23 -0.99 9.76
C TRP A 34 -5.22 0.04 10.27
N LEU A 35 -4.08 0.16 9.58
CA LEU A 35 -3.08 1.17 9.85
C LEU A 35 -2.80 1.95 8.55
N PHE A 36 -2.97 3.25 8.58
CA PHE A 36 -2.67 4.14 7.45
C PHE A 36 -1.46 5.01 7.77
N SER A 37 -0.59 5.20 6.77
CA SER A 37 0.55 6.09 6.92
C SER A 37 0.80 6.95 5.67
N GLY A 38 1.72 7.91 5.78
CA GLY A 38 2.13 8.77 4.67
C GLY A 38 1.28 10.02 4.44
N ARG A 39 0.12 10.13 5.12
CA ARG A 39 -0.77 11.30 5.06
C ARG A 39 -1.37 11.56 6.44
N SER A 40 -1.69 12.82 6.76
CA SER A 40 -2.38 13.17 8.00
C SER A 40 -3.85 12.72 7.96
N ARG A 41 -4.44 12.55 9.16
CA ARG A 41 -5.79 12.00 9.30
C ARG A 41 -6.87 12.85 8.61
N ASP A 42 -6.74 14.16 8.65
CA ASP A 42 -7.61 15.15 8.02
C ASP A 42 -7.59 15.10 6.48
N GLN A 43 -6.57 14.51 5.91
CA GLN A 43 -6.41 14.32 4.47
C GLN A 43 -6.88 12.94 3.98
N LEU A 44 -7.32 12.08 4.90
CA LEU A 44 -7.91 10.79 4.57
C LEU A 44 -9.42 10.94 4.49
N PHE A 45 -10.04 10.52 3.41
CA PHE A 45 -11.47 10.62 3.17
C PHE A 45 -12.06 9.27 2.76
N ASP A 46 -13.38 9.13 2.90
CA ASP A 46 -14.13 7.89 2.66
C ASP A 46 -13.58 6.71 3.50
N MET A 47 -13.30 7.01 4.78
CA MET A 47 -12.68 6.05 5.71
C MET A 47 -13.69 5.22 6.50
N GLN A 48 -15.00 5.41 6.31
CA GLN A 48 -16.07 4.71 7.04
C GLN A 48 -15.95 3.18 7.00
N PRO A 49 -15.54 2.54 5.88
CA PRO A 49 -15.42 1.08 5.82
C PRO A 49 -14.39 0.49 6.78
N PHE A 50 -13.45 1.31 7.28
CA PHE A 50 -12.38 0.85 8.16
C PHE A 50 -12.73 0.98 9.66
N GLY A 51 -13.84 1.65 10.00
CA GLY A 51 -14.22 1.90 11.37
C GLY A 51 -13.13 2.64 12.15
N HIS A 52 -12.68 2.05 13.26
CA HIS A 52 -11.54 2.57 14.00
C HIS A 52 -10.24 2.10 13.32
N PHE A 53 -9.40 3.05 12.91
CA PHE A 53 -8.11 2.76 12.29
C PHE A 53 -6.98 3.53 12.98
N GLU A 54 -5.78 2.99 12.92
CA GLU A 54 -4.56 3.66 13.37
C GLU A 54 -3.98 4.54 12.26
N GLN A 55 -3.39 5.66 12.65
CA GLN A 55 -2.67 6.53 11.73
C GLN A 55 -1.25 6.77 12.24
N ARG A 56 -0.28 6.61 11.35
CA ARG A 56 1.12 6.92 11.57
C ARG A 56 1.59 7.92 10.52
N ARG A 57 2.66 8.65 10.81
CA ARG A 57 3.23 9.56 9.83
C ARG A 57 3.83 8.82 8.63
N GLY A 58 4.57 7.75 8.90
CA GLY A 58 5.22 6.94 7.87
C GLY A 58 6.21 7.73 7.02
N LEU A 59 6.45 7.21 5.81
CA LEU A 59 7.26 7.86 4.78
C LEU A 59 6.39 8.22 3.57
N THR A 60 6.76 9.28 2.87
CA THR A 60 6.07 9.72 1.64
C THR A 60 7.07 10.16 0.59
N PHE A 61 6.71 10.00 -0.68
CA PHE A 61 7.51 10.52 -1.78
C PHE A 61 7.07 11.94 -2.14
N ALA A 62 8.00 12.88 -2.13
CA ALA A 62 7.76 14.20 -2.68
C ALA A 62 7.74 14.12 -4.21
N THR A 63 6.59 14.41 -4.81
CA THR A 63 6.40 14.37 -6.26
C THR A 63 6.14 15.76 -6.81
N ARG A 64 6.63 16.02 -8.03
CA ARG A 64 6.28 17.23 -8.79
C ARG A 64 6.21 16.88 -10.27
N ALA A 65 5.10 17.24 -10.91
CA ALA A 65 4.83 16.93 -12.32
C ALA A 65 5.03 15.42 -12.64
N GLY A 66 4.50 14.53 -11.79
CA GLY A 66 4.58 13.07 -11.96
C GLY A 66 5.96 12.45 -11.70
N ARG A 67 6.96 13.23 -11.25
CA ARG A 67 8.33 12.74 -10.98
C ARG A 67 8.67 12.80 -9.50
N ILE A 68 9.32 11.75 -8.99
CA ILE A 68 9.81 11.72 -7.60
C ILE A 68 11.02 12.65 -7.47
N ARG A 69 10.98 13.55 -6.50
CA ARG A 69 12.09 14.43 -6.13
C ARG A 69 12.83 13.85 -4.93
N TYR A 70 13.89 13.10 -5.18
CA TYR A 70 14.61 12.36 -4.12
C TYR A 70 15.13 13.26 -3.00
N GLY A 71 15.77 14.39 -3.34
CA GLY A 71 16.25 15.36 -2.34
C GLY A 71 15.12 15.91 -1.48
N ALA A 72 14.01 16.35 -2.10
CA ALA A 72 12.83 16.82 -1.37
C ALA A 72 12.19 15.70 -0.52
N THR A 73 12.19 14.46 -1.03
CA THR A 73 11.70 13.29 -0.28
C THR A 73 12.49 13.07 1.01
N VAL A 74 13.82 13.16 0.97
CA VAL A 74 14.65 13.03 2.17
C VAL A 74 14.35 14.13 3.19
N TRP A 75 14.23 15.37 2.73
CA TRP A 75 13.96 16.53 3.62
C TRP A 75 12.53 16.56 4.17
N SER A 76 11.54 16.04 3.42
CA SER A 76 10.13 16.03 3.86
C SER A 76 9.82 14.91 4.85
N ASN A 77 10.68 13.90 4.96
CA ASN A 77 10.48 12.75 5.84
C ASN A 77 11.25 12.89 7.14
N ASN A 78 10.56 12.70 8.25
CA ASN A 78 11.19 12.59 9.55
C ASN A 78 11.54 11.13 9.83
N LEU A 79 12.78 10.75 9.51
CA LEU A 79 13.26 9.36 9.68
C LEU A 79 13.25 8.92 11.16
N TRP A 80 13.52 9.83 12.10
CA TRP A 80 13.48 9.50 13.52
C TRP A 80 12.06 9.15 13.96
N ARG A 81 11.07 9.90 13.50
CA ARG A 81 9.65 9.61 13.76
C ARG A 81 9.24 8.30 13.15
N PHE A 82 9.60 8.05 11.89
CA PHE A 82 9.34 6.78 11.22
C PHE A 82 9.91 5.58 11.97
N LEU A 83 11.17 5.69 12.44
CA LEU A 83 11.80 4.63 13.22
C LEU A 83 11.14 4.46 14.59
N GLY A 84 10.68 5.55 15.20
CA GLY A 84 9.88 5.52 16.42
C GLY A 84 8.56 4.79 16.21
N ASP A 85 7.78 5.21 15.22
CA ASP A 85 6.50 4.58 14.85
C ASP A 85 6.65 3.06 14.63
N ALA A 86 7.72 2.62 13.94
CA ALA A 86 8.00 1.22 13.70
C ALA A 86 8.49 0.45 14.96
N ARG A 87 9.10 1.14 15.93
CA ARG A 87 9.52 0.53 17.20
C ARG A 87 8.37 0.36 18.17
N GLU A 88 7.45 1.31 18.21
CA GLU A 88 6.28 1.31 19.08
C GLU A 88 5.22 0.30 18.64
N LEU A 89 5.22 -0.09 17.36
CA LEU A 89 4.24 -1.01 16.82
C LEU A 89 4.56 -2.45 17.27
N ASP A 90 3.71 -3.01 18.13
CA ASP A 90 3.77 -4.41 18.54
C ASP A 90 2.94 -5.27 17.57
N LEU A 91 3.57 -6.33 17.08
CA LEU A 91 2.98 -7.27 16.11
C LEU A 91 2.64 -8.64 16.73
N SER A 92 2.85 -8.82 18.03
CA SER A 92 2.68 -10.10 18.73
C SER A 92 1.24 -10.61 18.67
N ASP A 93 0.27 -9.72 18.71
CA ASP A 93 -1.17 -10.02 18.74
C ASP A 93 -1.78 -10.40 17.39
N TYR A 94 -1.03 -10.29 16.31
CA TYR A 94 -1.55 -10.51 14.96
C TYR A 94 -1.11 -11.87 14.40
N ASP A 95 -2.06 -12.62 13.84
CA ASP A 95 -1.78 -13.88 13.16
C ASP A 95 -1.17 -13.65 11.78
N VAL A 96 -1.66 -12.62 11.07
CA VAL A 96 -1.24 -12.25 9.71
C VAL A 96 -0.95 -10.75 9.64
N ILE A 97 0.12 -10.41 8.94
CA ILE A 97 0.53 -9.01 8.69
C ILE A 97 0.54 -8.79 7.19
N VAL A 98 -0.20 -7.78 6.73
CA VAL A 98 -0.33 -7.41 5.31
C VAL A 98 0.09 -5.96 5.11
N SER A 99 0.91 -5.71 4.10
CA SER A 99 1.32 -4.37 3.69
C SER A 99 0.82 -4.06 2.29
N ASP A 100 -0.02 -3.05 2.16
CA ASP A 100 -0.30 -2.38 0.90
C ASP A 100 0.73 -1.26 0.70
N TYR A 101 1.97 -1.68 0.43
CA TYR A 101 3.14 -0.83 0.24
C TYR A 101 3.41 0.13 1.42
N GLU A 102 3.08 -0.29 2.64
CA GLU A 102 3.17 0.54 3.85
C GLU A 102 4.49 0.27 4.60
N PRO A 103 5.39 1.26 4.73
CA PRO A 103 6.76 1.02 5.20
C PRO A 103 6.88 0.85 6.72
N VAL A 104 5.95 1.39 7.54
CA VAL A 104 6.05 1.31 9.01
C VAL A 104 5.90 -0.13 9.48
N ILE A 105 4.84 -0.84 8.99
CA ILE A 105 4.64 -2.23 9.37
C ILE A 105 5.70 -3.16 8.77
N CYS A 106 6.20 -2.86 7.55
CA CYS A 106 7.32 -3.61 6.97
C CYS A 106 8.57 -3.51 7.85
N ARG A 107 8.87 -2.31 8.35
CA ARG A 107 10.00 -2.10 9.25
C ARG A 107 9.80 -2.77 10.61
N ALA A 108 8.59 -2.70 11.16
CA ALA A 108 8.24 -3.36 12.43
C ALA A 108 8.33 -4.89 12.30
N ALA A 109 7.77 -5.47 11.22
CA ALA A 109 7.82 -6.91 10.95
C ALA A 109 9.26 -7.42 10.86
N ARG A 110 10.10 -6.74 10.07
CA ARG A 110 11.53 -7.09 9.98
C ARG A 110 12.25 -7.04 11.34
N ARG A 111 11.96 -6.02 12.17
CA ARG A 111 12.56 -5.89 13.50
C ARG A 111 12.15 -7.02 14.45
N GLN A 112 10.90 -7.48 14.33
CA GLN A 112 10.33 -8.51 15.21
C GLN A 112 10.42 -9.93 14.63
N GLY A 113 11.09 -10.12 13.47
CA GLY A 113 11.21 -11.41 12.81
C GLY A 113 9.87 -12.01 12.35
N ARG A 114 8.86 -11.15 12.07
CA ARG A 114 7.54 -11.57 11.63
C ARG A 114 7.46 -11.58 10.11
N ARG A 115 6.87 -12.64 9.56
CA ARG A 115 6.59 -12.72 8.11
C ARG A 115 5.51 -11.73 7.73
N ILE A 116 5.66 -11.11 6.55
CA ILE A 116 4.75 -10.09 6.04
C ILE A 116 4.39 -10.38 4.58
N ILE A 117 3.10 -10.25 4.27
CA ILE A 117 2.55 -10.34 2.91
C ILE A 117 2.45 -8.92 2.36
N GLY A 118 3.00 -8.70 1.17
CA GLY A 118 2.82 -7.47 0.43
C GLY A 118 1.74 -7.61 -0.62
N ILE A 119 0.87 -6.64 -0.77
CA ILE A 119 -0.13 -6.61 -1.82
C ILE A 119 -0.10 -5.25 -2.51
N GLY A 120 -0.01 -5.23 -3.84
CA GLY A 120 -0.01 -3.96 -4.57
C GLY A 120 0.67 -4.01 -5.92
N HIS A 121 0.42 -2.98 -6.71
CA HIS A 121 1.03 -2.84 -8.03
C HIS A 121 2.57 -2.82 -7.98
N GLN A 122 3.13 -2.22 -6.94
CA GLN A 122 4.59 -2.09 -6.78
C GLN A 122 5.28 -3.46 -6.64
N TYR A 123 4.59 -4.46 -6.14
CA TYR A 123 5.11 -5.83 -6.02
C TYR A 123 5.00 -6.64 -7.32
N ALA A 124 4.35 -6.10 -8.36
CA ALA A 124 4.34 -6.70 -9.69
C ALA A 124 5.62 -6.40 -10.49
N PHE A 125 6.43 -5.42 -10.05
CA PHE A 125 7.68 -5.07 -10.74
C PHE A 125 8.80 -6.06 -10.40
N GLY A 126 8.76 -7.21 -11.03
CA GLY A 126 9.75 -8.28 -10.95
C GLY A 126 10.52 -8.45 -12.26
N ALA A 127 11.27 -9.56 -12.37
CA ALA A 127 12.15 -9.85 -13.49
C ALA A 127 11.42 -9.92 -14.86
N ASN A 128 10.15 -10.35 -14.86
CA ASN A 128 9.40 -10.60 -16.10
C ASN A 128 8.46 -9.44 -16.49
N THR A 129 8.27 -8.45 -15.63
CA THR A 129 7.39 -7.31 -15.94
C THR A 129 8.15 -6.30 -16.80
N PRO A 130 7.64 -5.93 -18.00
CA PRO A 130 8.27 -4.94 -18.87
C PRO A 130 8.42 -3.59 -18.16
N ARG A 131 9.60 -2.99 -18.28
CA ARG A 131 9.92 -1.70 -17.68
C ARG A 131 10.62 -0.81 -18.70
N THR A 132 10.24 0.46 -18.74
CA THR A 132 10.90 1.47 -19.56
C THR A 132 11.29 2.67 -18.71
N GLY A 133 12.51 3.14 -18.85
CA GLY A 133 12.96 4.43 -18.29
C GLY A 133 13.27 4.46 -16.79
N ALA A 134 13.15 3.35 -16.04
CA ALA A 134 13.54 3.32 -14.65
C ALA A 134 15.04 3.09 -14.49
N SER A 135 15.71 3.92 -13.66
CA SER A 135 17.09 3.66 -13.27
C SER A 135 17.17 2.56 -12.22
N TRP A 136 18.28 1.81 -12.16
CA TRP A 136 18.54 0.80 -11.13
C TRP A 136 18.36 1.35 -9.69
N LEU A 137 18.72 2.63 -9.48
CA LEU A 137 18.59 3.29 -8.19
C LEU A 137 17.12 3.49 -7.81
N GLN A 138 16.27 3.88 -8.76
CA GLN A 138 14.83 4.03 -8.54
C GLN A 138 14.19 2.69 -8.18
N GLU A 139 14.54 1.63 -8.89
CA GLU A 139 14.08 0.28 -8.61
C GLU A 139 14.47 -0.18 -7.21
N ARG A 140 15.73 0.05 -6.83
CA ARG A 140 16.22 -0.31 -5.50
C ARG A 140 15.53 0.46 -4.39
N ILE A 141 15.27 1.77 -4.59
CA ILE A 141 14.51 2.57 -3.63
C ILE A 141 13.08 2.02 -3.48
N MET A 142 12.41 1.73 -4.58
CA MET A 142 11.05 1.16 -4.54
C MET A 142 11.01 -0.20 -3.83
N GLN A 143 11.96 -1.09 -4.12
CA GLN A 143 12.05 -2.40 -3.47
C GLN A 143 12.34 -2.30 -1.97
N GLN A 144 13.14 -1.31 -1.55
CA GLN A 144 13.52 -1.12 -0.15
C GLN A 144 12.55 -0.25 0.65
N PHE A 145 11.60 0.40 -0.01
CA PHE A 145 10.62 1.26 0.65
C PHE A 145 9.69 0.47 1.57
N ALA A 146 9.11 -0.61 1.07
CA ALA A 146 8.21 -1.49 1.82
C ALA A 146 8.52 -2.97 1.49
N PRO A 147 9.68 -3.50 1.96
CA PRO A 147 10.10 -4.87 1.67
C PRO A 147 9.23 -5.88 2.40
N VAL A 148 8.88 -6.97 1.72
CA VAL A 148 8.01 -8.04 2.22
C VAL A 148 8.58 -9.42 1.93
N ASP A 149 8.10 -10.45 2.66
CA ASP A 149 8.54 -11.84 2.46
C ASP A 149 7.74 -12.55 1.36
N VAL A 150 6.44 -12.20 1.24
CA VAL A 150 5.53 -12.79 0.28
C VAL A 150 4.91 -11.68 -0.57
N PRO A 151 5.51 -11.32 -1.70
CA PRO A 151 4.95 -10.30 -2.58
C PRO A 151 3.80 -10.86 -3.43
N LEU A 152 2.65 -10.18 -3.38
CA LEU A 152 1.52 -10.38 -4.29
C LEU A 152 1.39 -9.14 -5.17
N GLY A 153 1.85 -9.25 -6.40
CA GLY A 153 1.76 -8.19 -7.39
C GLY A 153 0.33 -8.03 -7.92
N LEU A 154 -0.06 -6.81 -8.25
CA LEU A 154 -1.33 -6.55 -8.91
C LEU A 154 -1.06 -5.93 -10.29
N HIS A 155 -1.49 -6.62 -11.35
CA HIS A 155 -1.31 -6.15 -12.72
C HIS A 155 -2.39 -6.71 -13.64
N TRP A 156 -2.66 -6.02 -14.75
CA TRP A 156 -3.62 -6.46 -15.76
C TRP A 156 -3.18 -7.72 -16.50
N HIS A 157 -1.87 -7.95 -16.58
CA HIS A 157 -1.29 -9.14 -17.23
C HIS A 157 -0.51 -9.96 -16.18
N PRO A 158 -0.69 -11.28 -16.12
CA PRO A 158 -0.01 -12.18 -15.19
C PRO A 158 1.41 -12.51 -15.66
N TYR A 159 2.36 -11.61 -15.48
CA TYR A 159 3.76 -11.82 -15.87
C TYR A 159 4.48 -12.88 -15.02
N ALA A 160 3.93 -13.24 -13.87
CA ALA A 160 4.42 -14.29 -12.98
C ALA A 160 3.28 -14.84 -12.10
N ASP A 161 3.47 -16.00 -11.48
CA ASP A 161 2.45 -16.71 -10.68
C ASP A 161 1.98 -15.94 -9.45
N ASN A 162 2.79 -15.02 -8.94
CA ASN A 162 2.44 -14.16 -7.79
C ASN A 162 1.81 -12.83 -8.21
N ILE A 163 1.41 -12.68 -9.48
CA ILE A 163 0.73 -11.48 -9.99
C ILE A 163 -0.74 -11.79 -10.21
N LEU A 164 -1.58 -11.10 -9.45
CA LEU A 164 -3.03 -11.21 -9.48
C LEU A 164 -3.64 -10.05 -10.29
N PRO A 165 -4.89 -10.18 -10.76
CA PRO A 165 -5.63 -9.06 -11.34
C PRO A 165 -5.76 -7.89 -10.37
N PRO A 166 -5.98 -6.65 -10.87
CA PRO A 166 -6.26 -5.50 -10.02
C PRO A 166 -7.48 -5.72 -9.14
N ILE A 167 -7.38 -5.31 -7.87
CA ILE A 167 -8.51 -5.31 -6.95
C ILE A 167 -9.25 -3.98 -7.13
N LEU A 168 -10.52 -4.07 -7.48
CA LEU A 168 -11.35 -2.93 -7.83
C LEU A 168 -12.44 -2.72 -6.77
N ASP A 169 -12.64 -1.47 -6.37
CA ASP A 169 -13.74 -1.02 -5.51
C ASP A 169 -14.82 -0.40 -6.42
N LEU A 170 -15.54 -1.28 -7.10
CA LEU A 170 -16.58 -0.88 -8.03
C LEU A 170 -17.96 -1.13 -7.42
N PRO A 171 -18.90 -0.19 -7.57
CA PRO A 171 -20.30 -0.46 -7.25
C PRO A 171 -20.85 -1.51 -8.22
N ASP A 172 -21.83 -2.28 -7.76
CA ASP A 172 -22.57 -3.25 -8.59
C ASP A 172 -23.54 -2.50 -9.50
N LEU A 173 -23.00 -1.87 -10.53
CA LEU A 173 -23.75 -1.10 -11.53
C LEU A 173 -23.63 -1.80 -12.89
N ALA A 174 -24.70 -1.70 -13.66
CA ALA A 174 -24.68 -2.14 -15.06
C ALA A 174 -23.62 -1.34 -15.84
N VAL A 175 -22.82 -2.06 -16.63
CA VAL A 175 -21.84 -1.41 -17.51
C VAL A 175 -22.55 -0.98 -18.79
N GLU A 176 -22.60 0.33 -19.01
CA GLU A 176 -23.16 0.93 -20.21
C GLU A 176 -22.07 1.59 -21.05
N ARG A 177 -22.22 1.52 -22.37
CA ARG A 177 -21.33 2.23 -23.29
C ARG A 177 -21.81 3.67 -23.43
N GLY A 178 -21.04 4.61 -22.85
CA GLY A 178 -21.29 6.05 -22.99
C GLY A 178 -20.72 6.63 -24.28
N GLU A 179 -21.17 7.82 -24.65
CA GLU A 179 -20.68 8.60 -25.82
C GLU A 179 -19.58 9.60 -25.43
N HIS A 180 -19.00 9.48 -24.23
CA HIS A 180 -17.98 10.40 -23.74
C HIS A 180 -16.66 9.71 -23.49
N PHE A 181 -15.58 10.46 -23.50
CA PHE A 181 -14.24 10.00 -23.11
C PHE A 181 -13.99 10.37 -21.65
N LEU A 182 -13.58 9.38 -20.83
CA LEU A 182 -13.07 9.63 -19.50
C LEU A 182 -11.59 9.99 -19.59
N VAL A 183 -11.22 11.18 -19.09
CA VAL A 183 -9.81 11.60 -18.96
C VAL A 183 -9.46 11.68 -17.50
N TYR A 184 -8.48 10.90 -17.08
CA TYR A 184 -7.89 10.95 -15.74
C TYR A 184 -6.47 11.52 -15.83
N LEU A 185 -6.27 12.67 -15.18
CA LEU A 185 -4.96 13.33 -15.08
C LEU A 185 -4.51 13.27 -13.61
N PRO A 186 -3.33 12.72 -13.33
CA PRO A 186 -2.78 12.64 -11.98
C PRO A 186 -2.26 13.99 -11.46
#